data_91d25e8140ddba6f651993a64d8fb3dc
#
_entry.id   91d25e8140ddba6f651993a64d8fb3dc
#
_cell.length_a   1.000
_cell.length_b   1.000
_cell.length_c   1.000
_cell.angle_alpha   90.00
_cell.angle_beta   90.00
_cell.angle_gamma   90.00
#
_symmetry.space_group_name_H-M   'P 1'
#
loop_
_entity.id
_entity.type
_entity.pdbx_description
1 polymer ?
#
loop_
_entity_poly.entity_id
_entity_poly.type
_entity_poly.pdbx_seq_one_letter_code
_entity_poly.pdbx_strand_id
1 'polypeptide(L)'
;MAKRDGAARAGVHAAPVVRVEDGRKVMRVGGVIQSVAVDERYASDVWDAMLPRRQPASALILGLGGGAIAQLMTRRWGPLPMVGVELDPAVVWLARREFGLDQLPHLSIVTADAFAWVAQEAQEARGEQCFDAICVDLYTAGKLAHGVLGASFLRDVRRLLTPRGEVAFNLWRSAYLADQLRRIERVFNVSALDEADDNLIVHAAPRHD
;
A
#
# COMPACT_ATOMS: atom_id res chain seq x y z
N MET A 1 17.46 16.13 33.59
CA MET A 1 16.87 14.79 33.68
C MET A 1 15.36 14.92 33.57
N ALA A 2 14.76 14.75 32.42
CA ALA A 2 13.32 14.62 32.24
C ALA A 2 13.10 13.79 30.96
N LYS A 3 12.74 12.54 31.14
CA LYS A 3 12.26 11.63 30.08
C LYS A 3 10.94 12.20 29.55
N ARG A 4 10.89 12.53 28.28
CA ARG A 4 9.63 12.74 27.56
C ARG A 4 9.25 11.42 26.94
N ASP A 5 8.38 10.68 27.59
CA ASP A 5 7.67 9.54 27.03
C ASP A 5 6.72 10.07 25.97
N GLY A 6 7.12 9.92 24.71
CA GLY A 6 6.25 10.10 23.55
C GLY A 6 5.33 8.90 23.42
N ALA A 7 4.28 8.82 24.23
CA ALA A 7 3.22 7.85 24.03
C ALA A 7 2.48 8.22 22.74
N ALA A 8 2.74 7.49 21.67
CA ALA A 8 1.90 7.46 20.48
C ALA A 8 0.47 7.15 20.94
N ARG A 9 -0.47 8.05 20.67
CA ARG A 9 -1.90 7.79 20.86
C ARG A 9 -2.30 6.67 19.90
N ALA A 10 -2.29 5.44 20.38
CA ALA A 10 -2.95 4.32 19.73
C ALA A 10 -4.44 4.66 19.63
N GLY A 11 -4.89 5.08 18.46
CA GLY A 11 -6.31 5.14 18.16
C GLY A 11 -6.87 3.72 18.36
N VAL A 12 -8.01 3.59 19.04
CA VAL A 12 -8.68 2.30 19.23
C VAL A 12 -9.16 1.85 17.85
N HIS A 13 -8.31 1.14 17.11
CA HIS A 13 -8.72 0.46 15.90
C HIS A 13 -9.56 -0.76 16.32
N ALA A 14 -10.70 -0.96 15.67
CA ALA A 14 -11.46 -2.19 15.87
C ALA A 14 -10.56 -3.39 15.55
N ALA A 15 -10.62 -4.42 16.38
CA ALA A 15 -9.81 -5.63 16.15
C ALA A 15 -10.07 -6.22 14.76
N PRO A 16 -9.03 -6.63 14.02
CA PRO A 16 -9.21 -7.31 12.75
C PRO A 16 -9.84 -8.68 12.97
N VAL A 17 -10.75 -9.05 12.09
CA VAL A 17 -11.40 -10.37 12.10
C VAL A 17 -11.33 -11.00 10.71
N VAL A 18 -11.14 -12.33 10.67
CA VAL A 18 -11.19 -13.11 9.44
C VAL A 18 -12.48 -13.92 9.42
N ARG A 19 -13.19 -13.89 8.32
CA ARG A 19 -14.41 -14.65 8.06
C ARG A 19 -14.35 -15.31 6.70
N VAL A 20 -15.18 -16.32 6.49
CA VAL A 20 -15.44 -16.87 5.15
C VAL A 20 -16.73 -16.24 4.65
N GLU A 21 -16.64 -15.49 3.57
CA GLU A 21 -17.75 -14.85 2.88
C GLU A 21 -17.75 -15.34 1.42
N ASP A 22 -18.87 -15.87 0.96
CA ASP A 22 -19.01 -16.49 -0.37
C ASP A 22 -17.90 -17.51 -0.71
N GLY A 23 -17.48 -18.26 0.31
CA GLY A 23 -16.45 -19.29 0.19
C GLY A 23 -15.01 -18.79 0.18
N ARG A 24 -14.77 -17.49 0.35
CA ARG A 24 -13.42 -16.88 0.43
C ARG A 24 -13.13 -16.33 1.83
N LYS A 25 -11.87 -16.41 2.25
CA LYS A 25 -11.43 -15.71 3.47
C LYS A 25 -11.39 -14.21 3.21
N VAL A 26 -12.01 -13.46 4.10
CA VAL A 26 -12.06 -11.98 4.07
C VAL A 26 -11.59 -11.47 5.42
N MET A 27 -10.67 -10.52 5.43
CA MET A 27 -10.26 -9.80 6.63
C MET A 27 -10.99 -8.46 6.69
N ARG A 28 -11.61 -8.18 7.84
CA ARG A 28 -12.29 -6.92 8.11
C ARG A 28 -11.74 -6.23 9.35
N VAL A 29 -11.70 -4.89 9.29
CA VAL A 29 -11.44 -4.04 10.45
C VAL A 29 -12.57 -3.03 10.55
N GLY A 30 -13.28 -2.99 11.66
CA GLY A 30 -14.42 -2.10 11.84
C GLY A 30 -15.54 -2.29 10.80
N GLY A 31 -15.72 -3.51 10.29
CA GLY A 31 -16.70 -3.83 9.26
C GLY A 31 -16.24 -3.58 7.81
N VAL A 32 -15.13 -2.87 7.60
CA VAL A 32 -14.56 -2.58 6.28
C VAL A 32 -13.64 -3.73 5.85
N ILE A 33 -13.75 -4.15 4.58
CA ILE A 33 -12.84 -5.16 4.00
C ILE A 33 -11.45 -4.54 3.89
N GLN A 34 -10.46 -5.24 4.46
CA GLN A 34 -9.05 -4.88 4.38
C GLN A 34 -8.28 -5.81 3.45
N SER A 35 -8.77 -7.00 3.21
CA SER A 35 -8.17 -7.96 2.31
C SER A 35 -9.07 -9.15 2.03
N VAL A 36 -8.84 -9.79 0.91
CA VAL A 36 -9.44 -11.09 0.55
C VAL A 36 -8.34 -12.08 0.21
N ALA A 37 -8.62 -13.37 0.36
CA ALA A 37 -7.67 -14.40 -0.05
C ALA A 37 -7.50 -14.42 -1.57
N VAL A 38 -6.26 -14.46 -2.02
CA VAL A 38 -5.88 -14.62 -3.43
C VAL A 38 -5.72 -16.11 -3.73
N ASP A 39 -6.83 -16.81 -3.89
CA ASP A 39 -6.90 -18.21 -4.26
C ASP A 39 -7.35 -18.38 -5.72
N GLU A 40 -7.69 -19.62 -6.12
CA GLU A 40 -8.15 -19.92 -7.49
C GLU A 40 -9.50 -19.25 -7.85
N ARG A 41 -10.27 -18.83 -6.85
CA ARG A 41 -11.56 -18.14 -7.00
C ARG A 41 -11.40 -16.63 -7.03
N TYR A 42 -10.18 -16.13 -6.88
CA TYR A 42 -9.94 -14.69 -6.91
C TYR A 42 -10.31 -14.15 -8.31
N ALA A 43 -11.38 -13.37 -8.34
CA ALA A 43 -11.74 -12.55 -9.49
C ALA A 43 -10.99 -11.21 -9.40
N SER A 44 -10.84 -10.51 -10.50
CA SER A 44 -10.26 -9.17 -10.53
C SER A 44 -10.91 -8.24 -9.50
N ASP A 45 -10.10 -7.47 -8.79
CA ASP A 45 -10.49 -6.59 -7.71
C ASP A 45 -9.61 -5.34 -7.74
N VAL A 46 -9.85 -4.40 -6.83
CA VAL A 46 -9.06 -3.18 -6.65
C VAL A 46 -7.55 -3.43 -6.59
N TRP A 47 -7.12 -4.52 -5.96
CA TRP A 47 -5.71 -4.86 -5.82
C TRP A 47 -5.02 -5.32 -7.11
N ASP A 48 -5.76 -5.95 -8.05
CA ASP A 48 -5.23 -6.24 -9.40
C ASP A 48 -4.94 -4.95 -10.17
N ALA A 49 -5.85 -3.99 -10.07
CA ALA A 49 -5.68 -2.70 -10.71
C ALA A 49 -4.48 -1.92 -10.16
N MET A 50 -4.04 -2.21 -8.93
CA MET A 50 -2.85 -1.59 -8.32
C MET A 50 -1.52 -2.20 -8.77
N LEU A 51 -1.54 -3.31 -9.51
CA LEU A 51 -0.30 -3.92 -9.99
C LEU A 51 0.39 -3.01 -11.00
N PRO A 52 1.74 -2.87 -10.94
CA PRO A 52 2.46 -2.08 -11.93
C PRO A 52 2.25 -2.63 -13.35
N ARG A 53 2.31 -1.74 -14.32
CA ARG A 53 2.07 -2.07 -15.73
C ARG A 53 3.15 -2.96 -16.35
N ARG A 54 4.32 -3.00 -15.72
CA ARG A 54 5.48 -3.82 -16.14
C ARG A 54 6.01 -4.59 -14.94
N GLN A 55 6.69 -5.72 -15.21
CA GLN A 55 7.36 -6.46 -14.17
C GLN A 55 8.38 -5.58 -13.46
N PRO A 56 8.23 -5.36 -12.14
CA PRO A 56 9.21 -4.62 -11.36
C PRO A 56 10.35 -5.54 -10.90
N ALA A 57 11.55 -4.99 -10.71
CA ALA A 57 12.64 -5.72 -10.06
C ALA A 57 12.50 -5.72 -8.52
N SER A 58 11.81 -4.70 -7.98
CA SER A 58 11.50 -4.61 -6.55
C SER A 58 10.22 -3.82 -6.32
N ALA A 59 9.51 -4.09 -5.21
CA ALA A 59 8.27 -3.38 -4.91
C ALA A 59 8.15 -3.01 -3.43
N LEU A 60 7.48 -1.88 -3.18
CA LEU A 60 7.06 -1.40 -1.86
C LEU A 60 5.53 -1.37 -1.82
N ILE A 61 4.96 -1.91 -0.74
CA ILE A 61 3.52 -1.93 -0.51
C ILE A 61 3.25 -1.20 0.81
N LEU A 62 2.64 -0.03 0.72
CA LEU A 62 2.24 0.79 1.85
C LEU A 62 0.76 0.52 2.16
N GLY A 63 0.50 -0.08 3.32
CA GLY A 63 -0.78 -0.70 3.66
C GLY A 63 -0.83 -2.15 3.15
N LEU A 64 -0.06 -3.03 3.80
CA LEU A 64 0.07 -4.43 3.36
C LEU A 64 -1.25 -5.21 3.52
N GLY A 65 -2.02 -4.94 4.59
CA GLY A 65 -3.24 -5.67 4.90
C GLY A 65 -3.02 -7.19 4.97
N GLY A 66 -3.85 -7.97 4.30
CA GLY A 66 -3.68 -9.42 4.15
C GLY A 66 -2.70 -9.82 3.05
N GLY A 67 -2.02 -8.87 2.41
CA GLY A 67 -0.99 -9.11 1.40
C GLY A 67 -1.50 -9.47 0.01
N ALA A 68 -2.72 -9.08 -0.34
CA ALA A 68 -3.30 -9.38 -1.66
C ALA A 68 -2.39 -8.90 -2.80
N ILE A 69 -1.89 -7.66 -2.75
CA ILE A 69 -0.99 -7.09 -3.75
C ILE A 69 0.30 -7.93 -3.88
N ALA A 70 0.92 -8.32 -2.75
CA ALA A 70 2.15 -9.12 -2.76
C ALA A 70 1.93 -10.51 -3.38
N GLN A 71 0.81 -11.15 -3.06
CA GLN A 71 0.43 -12.45 -3.64
C GLN A 71 0.17 -12.33 -5.14
N LEU A 72 -0.56 -11.30 -5.57
CA LEU A 72 -0.86 -11.05 -6.98
C LEU A 72 0.40 -10.73 -7.79
N MET A 73 1.33 -9.93 -7.25
CA MET A 73 2.65 -9.70 -7.88
C MET A 73 3.41 -11.01 -8.05
N THR A 74 3.48 -11.82 -6.98
CA THR A 74 4.16 -13.13 -7.03
C THR A 74 3.51 -14.08 -8.03
N ARG A 75 2.18 -14.10 -8.08
CA ARG A 75 1.42 -14.92 -9.04
C ARG A 75 1.66 -14.50 -10.49
N ARG A 76 1.78 -13.20 -10.74
CA ARG A 76 1.93 -12.64 -12.09
C ARG A 76 3.34 -12.74 -12.64
N TRP A 77 4.36 -12.54 -11.80
CA TRP A 77 5.75 -12.42 -12.25
C TRP A 77 6.74 -13.38 -11.57
N GLY A 78 6.26 -14.21 -10.66
CA GLY A 78 7.11 -15.02 -9.81
C GLY A 78 7.66 -14.24 -8.62
N PRO A 79 8.55 -14.87 -7.84
CA PRO A 79 9.16 -14.24 -6.67
C PRO A 79 9.99 -13.01 -7.06
N LEU A 80 9.76 -11.90 -6.36
CA LEU A 80 10.56 -10.67 -6.48
C LEU A 80 10.72 -10.02 -5.11
N PRO A 81 11.80 -9.26 -4.85
CA PRO A 81 11.99 -8.56 -3.58
C PRO A 81 10.86 -7.56 -3.33
N MET A 82 10.20 -7.71 -2.19
CA MET A 82 9.12 -6.82 -1.77
C MET A 82 9.29 -6.39 -0.32
N VAL A 83 8.91 -5.15 -0.03
CA VAL A 83 8.73 -4.64 1.34
C VAL A 83 7.26 -4.29 1.50
N GLY A 84 6.62 -4.87 2.52
CA GLY A 84 5.24 -4.53 2.91
C GLY A 84 5.23 -3.82 4.25
N VAL A 85 4.69 -2.62 4.30
CA VAL A 85 4.56 -1.84 5.54
C VAL A 85 3.11 -1.88 6.01
N GLU A 86 2.90 -2.31 7.26
CA GLU A 86 1.58 -2.41 7.88
C GLU A 86 1.62 -1.81 9.29
N LEU A 87 0.60 -1.04 9.63
CA LEU A 87 0.54 -0.33 10.90
C LEU A 87 0.17 -1.25 12.07
N ASP A 88 -0.78 -2.16 11.83
CA ASP A 88 -1.39 -2.97 12.90
C ASP A 88 -0.72 -4.35 13.00
N PRO A 89 -0.02 -4.65 14.10
CA PRO A 89 0.60 -5.97 14.30
C PRO A 89 -0.44 -7.12 14.34
N ALA A 90 -1.69 -6.85 14.70
CA ALA A 90 -2.74 -7.85 14.67
C ALA A 90 -3.15 -8.20 13.24
N VAL A 91 -3.16 -7.21 12.34
CA VAL A 91 -3.34 -7.44 10.88
C VAL A 91 -2.20 -8.29 10.34
N VAL A 92 -0.94 -7.94 10.67
CA VAL A 92 0.24 -8.72 10.24
C VAL A 92 0.15 -10.17 10.73
N TRP A 93 -0.23 -10.37 12.00
CA TRP A 93 -0.38 -11.72 12.56
C TRP A 93 -1.45 -12.55 11.82
N LEU A 94 -2.61 -11.95 11.55
CA LEU A 94 -3.67 -12.61 10.78
C LEU A 94 -3.25 -12.87 9.33
N ALA A 95 -2.56 -11.92 8.70
CA ALA A 95 -2.07 -12.06 7.34
C ALA A 95 -1.11 -13.26 7.18
N ARG A 96 -0.19 -13.43 8.10
CA ARG A 96 0.70 -14.60 8.13
C ARG A 96 -0.06 -15.90 8.32
N ARG A 97 -0.94 -15.95 9.33
CA ARG A 97 -1.68 -17.16 9.72
C ARG A 97 -2.76 -17.58 8.72
N GLU A 98 -3.52 -16.62 8.20
CA GLU A 98 -4.76 -16.91 7.47
C GLU A 98 -4.63 -16.67 5.95
N PHE A 99 -3.68 -15.85 5.52
CA PHE A 99 -3.51 -15.46 4.11
C PHE A 99 -2.17 -15.93 3.51
N GLY A 100 -1.38 -16.71 4.24
CA GLY A 100 -0.19 -17.39 3.71
C GLY A 100 0.98 -16.46 3.40
N LEU A 101 1.10 -15.29 4.06
CA LEU A 101 2.22 -14.37 3.80
C LEU A 101 3.58 -14.98 4.13
N ASP A 102 3.68 -15.92 5.06
CA ASP A 102 4.92 -16.63 5.37
C ASP A 102 5.40 -17.56 4.22
N GLN A 103 4.54 -17.78 3.21
CA GLN A 103 4.89 -18.55 2.01
C GLN A 103 5.49 -17.67 0.91
N LEU A 104 5.63 -16.35 1.13
CA LEU A 104 6.24 -15.40 0.21
C LEU A 104 7.68 -15.09 0.66
N PRO A 105 8.68 -15.88 0.25
CA PRO A 105 10.04 -15.82 0.82
C PRO A 105 10.77 -14.50 0.52
N HIS A 106 10.32 -13.75 -0.47
CA HIS A 106 10.92 -12.47 -0.86
C HIS A 106 10.15 -11.26 -0.34
N LEU A 107 9.14 -11.46 0.53
CA LEU A 107 8.40 -10.38 1.18
C LEU A 107 8.99 -10.11 2.57
N SER A 108 9.57 -8.94 2.75
CA SER A 108 9.92 -8.39 4.07
C SER A 108 8.74 -7.61 4.63
N ILE A 109 8.27 -7.95 5.84
CA ILE A 109 7.15 -7.28 6.49
C ILE A 109 7.67 -6.36 7.58
N VAL A 110 7.33 -5.08 7.50
CA VAL A 110 7.65 -4.05 8.47
C VAL A 110 6.37 -3.61 9.19
N THR A 111 6.33 -3.76 10.51
CA THR A 111 5.23 -3.23 11.32
C THR A 111 5.57 -1.82 11.75
N ALA A 112 5.04 -0.81 11.06
CA ALA A 112 5.33 0.59 11.29
C ALA A 112 4.24 1.50 10.74
N ASP A 113 4.23 2.76 11.19
CA ASP A 113 3.51 3.84 10.52
C ASP A 113 4.18 4.13 9.16
N ALA A 114 3.42 3.99 8.07
CA ALA A 114 3.93 4.15 6.71
C ALA A 114 4.47 5.56 6.43
N PHE A 115 3.90 6.60 7.05
CA PHE A 115 4.39 7.98 6.87
C PHE A 115 5.76 8.17 7.51
N ALA A 116 5.92 7.67 8.74
CA ALA A 116 7.20 7.75 9.46
C ALA A 116 8.27 6.90 8.76
N TRP A 117 7.90 5.69 8.33
CA TRP A 117 8.81 4.79 7.63
C TRP A 117 9.29 5.37 6.30
N VAL A 118 8.36 5.86 5.45
CA VAL A 118 8.69 6.49 4.16
C VAL A 118 9.58 7.72 4.34
N ALA A 119 9.30 8.56 5.36
CA ALA A 119 10.13 9.74 5.62
C ALA A 119 11.55 9.37 6.06
N GLN A 120 11.71 8.31 6.85
CA GLN A 120 13.00 7.80 7.29
C GLN A 120 13.79 7.22 6.11
N GLU A 121 13.21 6.29 5.34
CA GLU A 121 13.85 5.65 4.19
C GLU A 121 14.27 6.69 3.13
N ALA A 122 13.40 7.67 2.85
CA ALA A 122 13.70 8.73 1.89
C ALA A 122 14.87 9.65 2.33
N GLN A 123 15.15 9.73 3.64
CA GLN A 123 16.32 10.44 4.18
C GLN A 123 17.58 9.58 4.14
N GLU A 124 17.45 8.28 4.43
CA GLU A 124 18.56 7.34 4.47
C GLU A 124 19.04 6.94 3.07
N ALA A 125 18.15 6.87 2.10
CA ALA A 125 18.45 6.51 0.71
C ALA A 125 19.43 7.46 0.00
N ARG A 126 19.74 8.63 0.58
CA ARG A 126 20.73 9.61 0.05
C ARG A 126 20.66 9.85 -1.46
N GLY A 127 19.45 9.72 -2.02
CA GLY A 127 19.21 9.83 -3.46
C GLY A 127 19.33 8.51 -4.24
N GLU A 128 19.58 7.38 -3.59
CA GLU A 128 19.46 6.07 -4.20
C GLU A 128 17.99 5.65 -4.21
N GLN A 129 17.45 5.39 -5.40
CA GLN A 129 16.10 4.89 -5.56
C GLN A 129 16.08 3.39 -5.31
N CYS A 130 15.10 2.95 -4.52
CA CYS A 130 15.06 1.58 -4.02
C CYS A 130 14.05 0.69 -4.75
N PHE A 131 12.94 1.24 -5.28
CA PHE A 131 11.81 0.46 -5.77
C PHE A 131 11.41 0.81 -7.20
N ASP A 132 11.13 -0.24 -8.00
CA ASP A 132 10.56 -0.06 -9.33
C ASP A 132 9.04 0.10 -9.29
N ALA A 133 8.40 -0.40 -8.24
CA ALA A 133 6.98 -0.23 -8.00
C ALA A 133 6.69 0.17 -6.56
N ILE A 134 5.78 1.13 -6.37
CA ILE A 134 5.22 1.46 -5.05
C ILE A 134 3.69 1.43 -5.14
N CYS A 135 3.05 0.62 -4.29
CA CYS A 135 1.60 0.60 -4.15
C CYS A 135 1.21 1.31 -2.85
N VAL A 136 0.37 2.34 -2.95
CA VAL A 136 -0.10 3.14 -1.82
C VAL A 136 -1.57 2.87 -1.58
N ASP A 137 -1.85 2.04 -0.55
CA ASP A 137 -3.19 1.61 -0.14
C ASP A 137 -3.42 1.91 1.35
N LEU A 138 -3.31 3.18 1.70
CA LEU A 138 -3.36 3.64 3.09
C LEU A 138 -4.75 4.15 3.46
N TYR A 139 -5.49 3.33 4.18
CA TYR A 139 -6.83 3.63 4.66
C TYR A 139 -6.93 3.50 6.17
N THR A 140 -7.77 4.35 6.78
CA THR A 140 -8.12 4.28 8.21
C THR A 140 -9.63 4.37 8.34
N ALA A 141 -10.25 3.35 8.91
CA ALA A 141 -11.71 3.26 9.09
C ALA A 141 -12.49 3.53 7.78
N GLY A 142 -12.03 2.95 6.66
CA GLY A 142 -12.67 3.09 5.35
C GLY A 142 -12.49 4.45 4.67
N LYS A 143 -11.60 5.29 5.17
CA LYS A 143 -11.26 6.59 4.57
C LYS A 143 -9.78 6.64 4.22
N LEU A 144 -9.45 7.34 3.14
CA LEU A 144 -8.05 7.62 2.79
C LEU A 144 -7.34 8.24 3.99
N ALA A 145 -6.21 7.66 4.40
CA ALA A 145 -5.49 8.12 5.58
C ALA A 145 -5.05 9.58 5.41
N HIS A 146 -5.21 10.37 6.49
CA HIS A 146 -4.83 11.76 6.46
C HIS A 146 -3.33 11.92 6.16
N GLY A 147 -3.00 12.71 5.16
CA GLY A 147 -1.61 12.97 4.78
C GLY A 147 -1.10 12.20 3.54
N VAL A 148 -1.80 11.17 3.06
CA VAL A 148 -1.40 10.38 1.86
C VAL A 148 -1.14 11.27 0.64
N LEU A 149 -1.94 12.33 0.47
CA LEU A 149 -1.76 13.29 -0.63
C LEU A 149 -1.09 14.59 -0.16
N GLY A 150 -0.41 14.55 0.99
CA GLY A 150 0.42 15.65 1.48
C GLY A 150 1.71 15.79 0.66
N ALA A 151 2.11 17.02 0.37
CA ALA A 151 3.26 17.28 -0.51
C ALA A 151 4.57 16.68 -0.01
N SER A 152 4.77 16.55 1.30
CA SER A 152 5.97 15.94 1.88
C SER A 152 5.96 14.43 1.62
N PHE A 153 4.88 13.73 1.95
CA PHE A 153 4.76 12.31 1.71
C PHE A 153 4.91 11.95 0.22
N LEU A 154 4.24 12.68 -0.68
CA LEU A 154 4.35 12.45 -2.12
C LEU A 154 5.80 12.63 -2.62
N ARG A 155 6.53 13.65 -2.12
CA ARG A 155 7.95 13.83 -2.49
C ARG A 155 8.83 12.72 -1.94
N ASP A 156 8.56 12.23 -0.73
CA ASP A 156 9.33 11.15 -0.13
C ASP A 156 9.07 9.83 -0.87
N VAL A 157 7.81 9.52 -1.22
CA VAL A 157 7.48 8.39 -2.11
C VAL A 157 8.19 8.51 -3.47
N ARG A 158 8.23 9.72 -4.07
CA ARG A 158 8.97 9.93 -5.33
C ARG A 158 10.46 9.62 -5.19
N ARG A 159 11.08 9.98 -4.07
CA ARG A 159 12.51 9.70 -3.80
C ARG A 159 12.82 8.22 -3.70
N LEU A 160 11.87 7.40 -3.26
CA LEU A 160 12.02 5.96 -3.15
C LEU A 160 11.78 5.22 -4.47
N LEU A 161 11.34 5.89 -5.54
CA LEU A 161 11.16 5.29 -6.86
C LEU A 161 12.44 5.34 -7.68
N THR A 162 12.70 4.27 -8.43
CA THR A 162 13.70 4.32 -9.51
C THR A 162 13.26 5.32 -10.59
N PRO A 163 14.17 5.83 -11.44
CA PRO A 163 13.82 6.79 -12.50
C PRO A 163 12.75 6.30 -13.48
N ARG A 164 12.61 4.98 -13.61
CA ARG A 164 11.59 4.33 -14.46
C ARG A 164 10.51 3.62 -13.65
N GLY A 165 10.49 3.87 -12.34
CA GLY A 165 9.54 3.28 -11.42
C GLY A 165 8.12 3.81 -11.63
N GLU A 166 7.18 3.07 -11.08
CA GLU A 166 5.76 3.40 -11.13
C GLU A 166 5.18 3.39 -9.72
N VAL A 167 4.31 4.36 -9.42
CA VAL A 167 3.51 4.37 -8.21
C VAL A 167 2.04 4.21 -8.56
N ALA A 168 1.32 3.38 -7.81
CA ALA A 168 -0.12 3.23 -7.88
C ALA A 168 -0.75 3.75 -6.57
N PHE A 169 -1.66 4.71 -6.66
CA PHE A 169 -2.44 5.20 -5.53
C PHE A 169 -3.86 4.68 -5.61
N ASN A 170 -4.34 4.04 -4.54
CA ASN A 170 -5.73 3.68 -4.39
C ASN A 170 -6.50 4.89 -3.82
N LEU A 171 -7.41 5.45 -4.60
CA LEU A 171 -8.27 6.58 -4.20
C LEU A 171 -9.73 6.15 -4.21
N TRP A 172 -10.47 6.53 -3.16
CA TRP A 172 -11.92 6.40 -3.16
C TRP A 172 -12.55 7.44 -4.07
N ARG A 173 -13.48 7.03 -4.93
CA ARG A 173 -14.22 7.95 -5.81
C ARG A 173 -15.12 8.86 -4.97
N SER A 174 -14.82 10.13 -4.99
CA SER A 174 -15.47 11.15 -4.17
C SER A 174 -15.56 12.49 -4.90
N ALA A 175 -16.33 13.42 -4.37
CA ALA A 175 -16.39 14.79 -4.89
C ALA A 175 -15.03 15.51 -4.87
N TYR A 176 -14.05 15.01 -4.11
CA TYR A 176 -12.71 15.59 -3.99
C TYR A 176 -11.68 14.99 -4.96
N LEU A 177 -12.11 14.06 -5.82
CA LEU A 177 -11.19 13.31 -6.71
C LEU A 177 -10.34 14.24 -7.59
N ALA A 178 -10.93 15.28 -8.17
CA ALA A 178 -10.19 16.22 -9.01
C ALA A 178 -9.10 16.98 -8.23
N ASP A 179 -9.33 17.32 -6.95
CA ASP A 179 -8.32 17.94 -6.11
C ASP A 179 -7.23 16.93 -5.72
N GLN A 180 -7.60 15.69 -5.45
CA GLN A 180 -6.67 14.61 -5.16
C GLN A 180 -5.73 14.34 -6.34
N LEU A 181 -6.25 14.27 -7.55
CA LEU A 181 -5.45 14.14 -8.78
C LEU A 181 -4.48 15.30 -8.96
N ARG A 182 -4.95 16.55 -8.82
CA ARG A 182 -4.06 17.73 -8.90
C ARG A 182 -2.90 17.69 -7.90
N ARG A 183 -3.10 17.11 -6.70
CA ARG A 183 -2.02 16.96 -5.71
C ARG A 183 -0.97 15.95 -6.17
N ILE A 184 -1.40 14.83 -6.73
CA ILE A 184 -0.50 13.82 -7.31
C ILE A 184 0.26 14.42 -8.50
N GLU A 185 -0.41 15.10 -9.40
CA GLU A 185 0.16 15.70 -10.62
C GLU A 185 1.23 16.76 -10.34
N ARG A 186 1.25 17.37 -9.14
CA ARG A 186 2.33 18.30 -8.74
C ARG A 186 3.68 17.60 -8.55
N VAL A 187 3.69 16.30 -8.32
CA VAL A 187 4.89 15.52 -7.96
C VAL A 187 5.18 14.43 -8.98
N PHE A 188 4.14 13.91 -9.62
CA PHE A 188 4.21 12.78 -10.54
C PHE A 188 3.60 13.11 -11.90
N ASN A 189 3.99 12.34 -12.92
CA ASN A 189 3.30 12.30 -14.21
C ASN A 189 2.29 11.17 -14.17
N VAL A 190 0.99 11.49 -14.12
CA VAL A 190 -0.09 10.49 -14.18
C VAL A 190 -0.07 9.82 -15.55
N SER A 191 0.05 8.52 -15.58
CA SER A 191 0.18 7.71 -16.80
C SER A 191 -1.11 6.95 -17.15
N ALA A 192 -1.91 6.58 -16.14
CA ALA A 192 -3.18 5.91 -16.35
C ALA A 192 -4.11 6.07 -15.13
N LEU A 193 -5.40 5.90 -15.40
CA LEU A 193 -6.48 5.89 -14.41
C LEU A 193 -7.31 4.63 -14.65
N ASP A 194 -7.37 3.74 -13.66
CA ASP A 194 -8.15 2.51 -13.74
C ASP A 194 -9.29 2.57 -12.73
N GLU A 195 -10.50 2.40 -13.21
CA GLU A 195 -11.68 2.28 -12.35
C GLU A 195 -11.78 0.83 -11.84
N ALA A 196 -11.90 0.68 -10.52
CA ALA A 196 -12.08 -0.60 -9.85
C ALA A 196 -13.13 -0.44 -8.74
N ASP A 197 -14.33 -0.93 -8.98
CA ASP A 197 -15.51 -0.73 -8.13
C ASP A 197 -15.71 0.76 -7.77
N ASP A 198 -15.73 1.08 -6.47
CA ASP A 198 -15.86 2.47 -5.98
C ASP A 198 -14.51 3.20 -5.90
N ASN A 199 -13.43 2.59 -6.38
CA ASN A 199 -12.08 3.14 -6.32
C ASN A 199 -11.62 3.62 -7.70
N LEU A 200 -10.68 4.55 -7.67
CA LEU A 200 -9.87 4.95 -8.81
C LEU A 200 -8.40 4.68 -8.49
N ILE A 201 -7.78 3.84 -9.28
CA ILE A 201 -6.34 3.59 -9.17
C ILE A 201 -5.61 4.56 -10.09
N VAL A 202 -4.73 5.35 -9.50
CA VAL A 202 -3.94 6.34 -10.22
C VAL A 202 -2.52 5.83 -10.38
N HIS A 203 -2.16 5.45 -11.62
CA HIS A 203 -0.80 5.09 -11.97
C HIS A 203 -0.01 6.33 -12.38
N ALA A 204 1.18 6.47 -11.83
CA ALA A 204 2.02 7.62 -12.12
C ALA A 204 3.51 7.27 -12.09
N ALA A 205 4.30 8.01 -12.84
CA ALA A 205 5.76 7.89 -12.89
C ALA A 205 6.41 9.11 -12.23
N PRO A 206 7.67 9.01 -11.77
CA PRO A 206 8.42 10.15 -11.27
C PRO A 206 8.44 11.31 -12.29
N ARG A 207 8.19 12.51 -11.81
CA ARG A 207 8.37 13.70 -12.65
C ARG A 207 9.86 14.02 -12.71
N HIS A 208 10.42 14.04 -13.91
CA HIS A 208 11.77 14.51 -14.12
C HIS A 208 11.72 16.04 -14.21
N ASP A 209 12.51 16.71 -13.39
CA ASP A 209 12.66 18.17 -13.38
C ASP A 209 13.43 18.63 -14.60
#